data_c1ede5bc5355cf4a0062ab12fbe30136
#
_entry.id   c1ede5bc5355cf4a0062ab12fbe30136
#
_cell.length_a   1.000
_cell.length_b   1.000
_cell.length_c   1.000
_cell.angle_alpha   90.00
_cell.angle_beta   90.00
_cell.angle_gamma   90.00
#
_symmetry.space_group_name_H-M   'P 1'
#
loop_
_entity.id
_entity.type
_entity.pdbx_description
1 polymer ?
#
loop_
_entity_poly.entity_id
_entity_poly.type
_entity_poly.pdbx_seq_one_letter_code
_entity_poly.pdbx_strand_id
1 'polypeptide(L)'
;LVTPQCSQNVFLIGNFGSGTITAYDLQGNFLGKLQDSQCVDIFIDGLWGLVQGISGGQIFFASGPNRENNGLVGVLTPVSCQF
;
A
#
# COMPACT_ATOMS: atom_id res chain seq x y z
N LEU A 1 -8.43 1.61 -3.02
CA LEU A 1 -7.93 2.98 -3.01
C LEU A 1 -7.45 3.37 -4.40
N VAL A 2 -7.90 4.49 -4.91
CA VAL A 2 -7.37 5.07 -6.15
C VAL A 2 -6.49 6.25 -5.78
N THR A 3 -5.24 6.23 -6.22
CA THR A 3 -4.27 7.26 -5.84
C THR A 3 -3.20 7.40 -6.93
N PRO A 4 -2.58 8.59 -7.11
CA PRO A 4 -1.47 8.73 -8.04
C PRO A 4 -0.22 8.04 -7.50
N GLN A 5 0.38 7.18 -8.32
CA GLN A 5 1.65 6.55 -8.04
C GLN A 5 2.42 6.44 -9.36
N CYS A 6 3.72 6.70 -9.32
CA CYS A 6 4.56 6.59 -10.52
C CYS A 6 4.01 7.41 -11.69
N SER A 7 3.54 8.64 -11.41
CA SER A 7 2.99 9.57 -12.40
C SER A 7 1.71 9.07 -13.10
N GLN A 8 1.01 8.10 -12.51
CA GLN A 8 -0.29 7.65 -13.02
C GLN A 8 -1.21 7.33 -11.85
N ASN A 9 -2.50 7.32 -12.10
CA ASN A 9 -3.48 6.89 -11.11
C ASN A 9 -3.55 5.37 -11.13
N VAL A 10 -3.58 4.78 -9.95
CA VAL A 10 -3.63 3.32 -9.79
C VAL A 10 -4.64 2.94 -8.73
N PHE A 11 -5.13 1.71 -8.83
CA PHE A 11 -5.83 1.07 -7.72
C PHE A 11 -4.80 0.39 -6.84
N LEU A 12 -4.85 0.66 -5.54
CA LEU A 12 -4.06 -0.06 -4.56
C LEU A 12 -4.99 -0.95 -3.73
N ILE A 13 -4.67 -2.22 -3.70
CA ILE A 13 -5.45 -3.23 -2.99
C ILE A 13 -4.62 -3.75 -1.84
N GLY A 14 -5.09 -3.52 -0.62
CA GLY A 14 -4.46 -4.11 0.56
C GLY A 14 -4.93 -5.54 0.76
N ASN A 15 -4.00 -6.45 0.92
CA ASN A 15 -4.28 -7.89 1.06
C ASN A 15 -4.12 -8.29 2.52
N PHE A 16 -5.25 -8.45 3.23
CA PHE A 16 -5.24 -8.73 4.66
C PHE A 16 -4.42 -9.98 4.99
N GLY A 17 -4.65 -11.06 4.27
CA GLY A 17 -3.99 -12.33 4.58
C GLY A 17 -2.48 -12.31 4.38
N SER A 18 -2.00 -11.70 3.29
CA SER A 18 -0.57 -11.64 3.00
C SER A 18 0.12 -10.40 3.55
N GLY A 19 -0.65 -9.33 3.86
CA GLY A 19 -0.10 -8.06 4.31
C GLY A 19 0.58 -7.25 3.21
N THR A 20 0.43 -7.64 1.96
CA THR A 20 1.03 -6.93 0.84
C THR A 20 0.02 -5.98 0.19
N ILE A 21 0.52 -5.07 -0.65
CA ILE A 21 -0.30 -4.10 -1.36
C ILE A 21 -0.05 -4.30 -2.85
N THR A 22 -1.11 -4.60 -3.59
CA THR A 22 -1.03 -4.83 -5.03
C THR A 22 -1.52 -3.60 -5.78
N ALA A 23 -0.81 -3.23 -6.85
CA ALA A 23 -1.17 -2.11 -7.70
C ALA A 23 -1.71 -2.58 -9.04
N TYR A 24 -2.80 -1.95 -9.48
CA TYR A 24 -3.42 -2.17 -10.79
C TYR A 24 -3.62 -0.82 -11.45
N ASP A 25 -3.55 -0.78 -12.79
CA ASP A 25 -3.94 0.44 -13.49
C ASP A 25 -5.47 0.60 -13.50
N LEU A 26 -5.96 1.71 -14.05
CA LEU A 26 -7.40 1.98 -14.05
C LEU A 26 -8.18 1.05 -15.00
N GLN A 27 -7.51 0.34 -15.86
CA GLN A 27 -8.10 -0.66 -16.73
C GLN A 27 -8.11 -2.06 -16.10
N GLY A 28 -7.53 -2.19 -14.89
CA GLY A 28 -7.51 -3.45 -14.18
C GLY A 28 -6.29 -4.33 -14.46
N ASN A 29 -5.28 -3.81 -15.14
CA ASN A 29 -4.07 -4.58 -15.41
C ASN A 29 -3.15 -4.56 -14.20
N PHE A 30 -2.61 -5.72 -13.86
CA PHE A 30 -1.66 -5.86 -12.75
C PHE A 30 -0.37 -5.11 -13.05
N LEU A 31 0.05 -4.26 -12.12
CA LEU A 31 1.30 -3.52 -12.23
C LEU A 31 2.41 -4.10 -11.35
N GLY A 32 2.05 -4.63 -10.20
CA GLY A 32 3.02 -5.20 -9.27
C GLY A 32 2.57 -5.02 -7.83
N LYS A 33 3.45 -5.40 -6.90
CA LYS A 33 3.26 -5.15 -5.48
C LYS A 33 4.13 -3.98 -5.07
N LEU A 34 3.65 -3.18 -4.11
CA LEU A 34 4.46 -2.11 -3.56
C LEU A 34 5.68 -2.70 -2.85
N GLN A 35 6.83 -2.09 -3.11
CA GLN A 35 8.11 -2.53 -2.57
C GLN A 35 8.80 -1.37 -1.85
N ASP A 36 9.68 -1.71 -0.91
CA ASP A 36 10.50 -0.71 -0.22
C ASP A 36 11.68 -0.29 -1.10
N SER A 37 12.54 0.58 -0.56
CA SER A 37 13.68 1.11 -1.30
C SER A 37 14.72 0.03 -1.68
N GLN A 38 14.61 -1.15 -1.12
CA GLN A 38 15.51 -2.28 -1.40
C GLN A 38 14.86 -3.31 -2.31
N CYS A 39 13.75 -2.96 -2.95
CA CYS A 39 12.99 -3.83 -3.87
C CYS A 39 12.44 -5.08 -3.18
N VAL A 40 12.10 -4.96 -1.91
CA VAL A 40 11.44 -6.02 -1.15
C VAL A 40 9.97 -5.67 -0.98
N ASP A 41 9.08 -6.63 -1.20
CA ASP A 41 7.64 -6.40 -1.03
C ASP A 41 7.37 -5.87 0.37
N ILE A 42 6.59 -4.79 0.45
CA ILE A 42 6.15 -4.25 1.74
C ILE A 42 5.19 -5.23 2.37
N PHE A 43 5.44 -5.56 3.63
CA PHE A 43 4.60 -6.47 4.39
C PHE A 43 4.08 -5.76 5.65
N ILE A 44 2.76 -5.74 5.82
CA ILE A 44 2.11 -5.13 6.97
C ILE A 44 1.22 -6.19 7.62
N ASP A 45 1.62 -6.65 8.80
CA ASP A 45 0.87 -7.67 9.52
C ASP A 45 -0.53 -7.16 9.87
N GLY A 46 -1.54 -7.93 9.47
CA GLY A 46 -2.93 -7.59 9.78
C GLY A 46 -3.45 -6.34 9.10
N LEU A 47 -3.01 -6.08 7.88
CA LEU A 47 -3.42 -4.89 7.13
C LEU A 47 -4.95 -4.83 6.97
N TRP A 48 -5.57 -3.73 7.45
CA TRP A 48 -7.02 -3.53 7.37
C TRP A 48 -7.43 -2.61 6.22
N GLY A 49 -6.75 -1.50 6.05
CA GLY A 49 -7.20 -0.53 5.06
C GLY A 49 -6.14 0.48 4.69
N LEU A 50 -6.42 1.18 3.60
CA LEU A 50 -5.54 2.17 3.01
C LEU A 50 -6.32 3.45 2.75
N VAL A 51 -5.69 4.60 3.02
CA VAL A 51 -6.25 5.92 2.75
C VAL A 51 -5.17 6.79 2.14
N GLN A 52 -5.54 7.54 1.11
CA GLN A 52 -4.63 8.48 0.48
C GLN A 52 -4.24 9.59 1.46
N GLY A 53 -2.95 9.90 1.52
CA GLY A 53 -2.45 10.99 2.33
C GLY A 53 -2.67 12.34 1.67
N ILE A 54 -2.28 13.40 2.39
CA ILE A 54 -2.53 14.78 1.99
C ILE A 54 -1.64 15.20 0.81
N SER A 55 -0.44 14.65 0.70
CA SER A 55 0.52 15.10 -0.30
C SER A 55 1.44 13.97 -0.76
N GLY A 56 2.02 14.15 -1.96
CA GLY A 56 3.16 13.38 -2.42
C GLY A 56 2.98 11.88 -2.58
N GLY A 57 1.75 11.41 -2.82
CA GLY A 57 1.52 9.98 -2.96
C GLY A 57 1.62 9.21 -1.66
N GLN A 58 1.61 9.88 -0.53
CA GLN A 58 1.60 9.23 0.78
C GLN A 58 0.33 8.40 0.95
N ILE A 59 0.48 7.26 1.63
CA ILE A 59 -0.63 6.36 1.91
C ILE A 59 -0.62 6.05 3.40
N PHE A 60 -1.73 6.34 4.06
CA PHE A 60 -1.93 5.93 5.45
C PHE A 60 -2.55 4.55 5.47
N PHE A 61 -2.11 3.73 6.41
CA PHE A 61 -2.69 2.40 6.57
C PHE A 61 -3.11 2.18 8.01
N ALA A 62 -4.10 1.32 8.18
CA ALA A 62 -4.49 0.80 9.47
C ALA A 62 -4.26 -0.70 9.47
N SER A 63 -3.77 -1.23 10.56
CA SER A 63 -3.53 -2.66 10.67
C SER A 63 -3.83 -3.16 12.08
N GLY A 64 -4.06 -4.46 12.18
CA GLY A 64 -4.25 -5.13 13.46
C GLY A 64 -3.25 -6.27 13.63
N PRO A 65 -1.98 -5.95 13.92
CA PRO A 65 -0.99 -6.99 14.11
C PRO A 65 -1.29 -7.82 15.36
N ASN A 66 -0.53 -8.90 15.52
CA ASN A 66 -0.67 -9.80 16.65
C ASN A 66 -2.11 -10.32 16.78
N ARG A 67 -2.62 -10.90 15.67
CA ARG A 67 -3.99 -11.45 15.59
C ARG A 67 -5.06 -10.43 15.97
N GLU A 68 -4.83 -9.17 15.53
CA GLU A 68 -5.75 -8.06 15.77
C GLU A 68 -5.87 -7.66 17.24
N ASN A 69 -4.94 -8.08 18.10
CA ASN A 69 -4.93 -7.65 19.48
C ASN A 69 -4.43 -6.23 19.67
N ASN A 70 -3.70 -5.70 18.68
CA ASN A 70 -3.15 -4.35 18.71
C ASN A 70 -3.60 -3.60 17.46
N GLY A 71 -3.96 -2.34 17.64
CA GLY A 71 -4.24 -1.44 16.52
C GLY A 71 -3.02 -0.62 16.18
N LEU A 72 -2.75 -0.40 14.89
CA LEU A 72 -1.64 0.39 14.42
C LEU A 72 -2.06 1.23 13.24
N VAL A 73 -1.65 2.51 13.25
CA VAL A 73 -1.79 3.40 12.09
C VAL A 73 -0.39 3.84 11.68
N GLY A 74 -0.09 3.72 10.40
CA GLY A 74 1.20 4.11 9.87
C GLY A 74 1.07 4.84 8.56
N VAL A 75 2.21 5.25 8.01
CA VAL A 75 2.25 5.97 6.74
C VAL A 75 3.35 5.39 5.87
N LEU A 76 3.04 5.24 4.58
CA LEU A 76 4.01 4.89 3.55
C LEU A 76 4.29 6.15 2.74
N THR A 77 5.55 6.55 2.67
CA THR A 77 5.98 7.74 1.93
C THR A 77 6.79 7.27 0.73
N PRO A 78 6.38 7.61 -0.50
CA PRO A 78 7.13 7.18 -1.67
C PRO A 78 8.49 7.88 -1.73
N VAL A 79 9.52 7.11 -2.05
CA VAL A 79 10.87 7.65 -2.32
C VAL A 79 11.21 7.51 -3.80
N SER A 80 10.57 6.58 -4.49
CA SER A 80 10.67 6.38 -5.93
C SER A 80 9.52 5.48 -6.36
N CYS A 81 9.40 5.22 -7.66
CA CYS A 81 8.40 4.29 -8.15
C CYS A 81 8.82 2.87 -7.79
N GLN A 82 8.00 2.16 -7.02
CA GLN A 82 8.35 0.89 -6.39
C GLN A 82 7.35 -0.23 -6.69
N PHE A 83 6.87 -0.31 -7.94
CA PHE A 83 6.10 -1.49 -8.35
C PHE A 83 6.24 -1.80 -9.83
#